data_40d5d9bd77b44b411737ae50842d7140
#
_entry.id   40d5d9bd77b44b411737ae50842d7140
#
_cell.length_a   1.000
_cell.length_b   1.000
_cell.length_c   1.000
_cell.angle_alpha   90.00
_cell.angle_beta   90.00
_cell.angle_gamma   90.00
#
_symmetry.space_group_name_H-M   'P 1'
#
loop_
_entity.id
_entity.type
_entity.pdbx_description
1 polymer ?
#
loop_
_entity_poly.entity_id
_entity_poly.type
_entity_poly.pdbx_seq_one_letter_code
_entity_poly.pdbx_strand_id
1 'polypeptide(L)'
;MRAGWCCTMDVCTSMIEVKVTKMGETERIDMASPSRMPSGFLPRFDTSLVPRNSISGRALVAVVAIMTYLASLTAGAVILVNQAASEWQADVSREVTIQIIPAAGRDIEASVEKAASVARAFSGISDVRAYSKDESARLLEPWLGAGLKLDELPVPRLIVVKIASGATPDIPQLRNILAEQVPGATLDDHRGWIDRMRAMAGSAVAAGIAILTLVVAATVLSVTFATRGAMATNRTVIEVLHFVGAKNGFIASNFQRHFLLLGLQGGAIGGGAAIVTFAFASLVSRWFAGTAGGAQTQALFGSFSIGWSGYAIVLLQVVLIAAVTSYTSRVTVNRTLEMID
;
A
#
# COMPACT_ATOMS: atom_id res chain seq x y z
N MET A 1 -59.61 -28.95 33.80
CA MET A 1 -59.99 -27.70 34.51
C MET A 1 -59.78 -26.63 33.45
N ARG A 2 -60.83 -26.22 32.64
CA ARG A 2 -61.83 -25.18 32.87
C ARG A 2 -61.13 -23.89 33.36
N ALA A 3 -61.05 -22.80 32.56
CA ALA A 3 -62.05 -21.81 32.14
C ALA A 3 -61.29 -20.87 31.15
N GLY A 4 -61.68 -20.40 30.01
CA GLY A 4 -63.03 -19.88 29.64
C GLY A 4 -63.30 -18.45 30.12
N TRP A 5 -63.14 -17.44 29.25
CA TRP A 5 -63.85 -16.13 29.27
C TRP A 5 -63.57 -15.53 27.87
N CYS A 6 -64.45 -15.56 26.92
CA CYS A 6 -65.74 -14.91 26.67
C CYS A 6 -65.69 -13.37 26.69
N CYS A 7 -65.86 -12.83 25.49
CA CYS A 7 -66.66 -11.69 25.05
C CYS A 7 -66.78 -10.46 25.94
N THR A 8 -66.49 -9.30 25.34
CA THR A 8 -67.56 -8.36 25.03
C THR A 8 -67.18 -7.41 23.90
N MET A 9 -67.83 -7.57 22.79
CA MET A 9 -68.18 -6.57 21.81
C MET A 9 -69.08 -5.54 22.50
N ASP A 10 -68.57 -4.32 22.68
CA ASP A 10 -69.32 -3.09 22.85
C ASP A 10 -68.33 -2.03 23.40
N VAL A 11 -67.78 -1.21 22.55
CA VAL A 11 -67.38 0.20 22.71
C VAL A 11 -66.66 0.64 21.44
N CYS A 12 -67.36 0.78 20.36
CA CYS A 12 -66.87 1.51 19.19
C CYS A 12 -67.99 2.11 18.37
N THR A 13 -68.91 2.78 19.07
CA THR A 13 -69.95 3.55 18.42
C THR A 13 -70.24 4.80 19.23
N SER A 14 -69.34 5.73 19.23
CA SER A 14 -69.64 7.14 19.54
C SER A 14 -68.41 7.97 19.26
N MET A 15 -68.47 8.75 18.26
CA MET A 15 -67.85 10.04 17.95
C MET A 15 -67.50 10.21 16.49
N ILE A 16 -68.50 10.19 15.65
CA ILE A 16 -68.49 10.99 14.43
C ILE A 16 -69.85 11.75 14.41
N GLU A 17 -69.93 12.77 15.25
CA GLU A 17 -70.94 13.83 15.07
C GLU A 17 -70.31 14.90 14.19
N VAL A 18 -70.57 14.77 12.89
CA VAL A 18 -70.29 15.83 11.90
C VAL A 18 -71.31 16.93 12.14
N LYS A 19 -70.84 18.04 12.66
CA LYS A 19 -71.58 19.28 12.84
C LYS A 19 -71.79 19.94 11.44
N VAL A 20 -72.89 19.62 10.81
CA VAL A 20 -73.41 20.37 9.67
C VAL A 20 -74.04 21.64 10.18
N THR A 21 -73.44 22.78 9.97
CA THR A 21 -74.08 24.08 10.24
C THR A 21 -73.92 24.97 9.04
N LYS A 22 -75.08 25.20 8.39
CA LYS A 22 -75.52 26.36 7.58
C LYS A 22 -74.55 26.90 6.54
N MET A 23 -74.72 26.58 5.27
CA MET A 23 -75.65 27.22 4.33
C MET A 23 -75.65 28.76 4.29
N GLY A 24 -75.19 29.27 3.17
CA GLY A 24 -75.60 30.53 2.58
C GLY A 24 -74.51 31.54 2.48
N GLU A 25 -73.78 31.47 1.37
CA GLU A 25 -73.44 32.71 0.61
C GLU A 25 -72.82 32.29 -0.74
N THR A 26 -73.57 32.64 -1.77
CA THR A 26 -73.13 32.52 -3.17
C THR A 26 -72.02 33.50 -3.42
N GLU A 27 -70.78 33.04 -3.30
CA GLU A 27 -69.59 33.81 -3.73
C GLU A 27 -69.21 33.37 -5.13
N ARG A 28 -69.34 34.30 -6.06
CA ARG A 28 -68.94 34.17 -7.46
C ARG A 28 -67.45 33.81 -7.52
N ILE A 29 -67.16 32.66 -8.07
CA ILE A 29 -65.77 32.31 -8.45
C ILE A 29 -65.40 33.18 -9.63
N ASP A 30 -64.71 34.27 -9.37
CA ASP A 30 -63.96 35.01 -10.38
C ASP A 30 -62.87 34.08 -10.94
N MET A 31 -63.00 33.71 -12.20
CA MET A 31 -61.92 33.05 -12.95
C MET A 31 -60.78 34.03 -13.16
N ALA A 32 -59.94 34.19 -12.11
CA ALA A 32 -58.68 34.90 -12.23
C ALA A 32 -57.74 34.09 -13.15
N SER A 33 -57.25 34.78 -14.12
CA SER A 33 -56.28 34.40 -15.13
C SER A 33 -55.20 33.44 -14.62
N PRO A 34 -54.65 32.51 -15.47
CA PRO A 34 -53.56 31.63 -15.09
C PRO A 34 -52.31 32.45 -14.77
N SER A 35 -52.06 32.75 -13.48
CA SER A 35 -50.80 33.30 -13.00
C SER A 35 -49.69 32.33 -13.38
N ARG A 36 -48.75 32.83 -14.19
CA ARG A 36 -47.51 32.13 -14.58
C ARG A 36 -46.87 31.50 -13.32
N MET A 37 -46.84 30.16 -13.28
CA MET A 37 -46.05 29.42 -12.30
C MET A 37 -44.59 29.85 -12.46
N PRO A 38 -43.91 30.22 -11.36
CA PRO A 38 -42.49 30.49 -11.42
C PRO A 38 -41.77 29.20 -11.84
N SER A 39 -41.02 29.26 -12.92
CA SER A 39 -40.25 28.18 -13.54
C SER A 39 -39.03 27.76 -12.71
N GLY A 40 -39.17 27.68 -11.37
CA GLY A 40 -38.10 27.42 -10.43
C GLY A 40 -38.37 26.30 -9.43
N PHE A 41 -39.53 25.66 -9.44
CA PHE A 41 -39.89 24.63 -8.46
C PHE A 41 -40.00 23.25 -9.10
N LEU A 42 -38.92 22.80 -9.76
CA LEU A 42 -38.72 21.37 -9.92
C LEU A 42 -38.13 20.90 -8.61
N PRO A 43 -38.84 20.09 -7.78
CA PRO A 43 -38.24 19.46 -6.66
C PRO A 43 -37.07 18.62 -7.17
N ARG A 44 -35.83 19.02 -6.83
CA ARG A 44 -34.70 18.10 -6.93
C ARG A 44 -35.06 16.92 -6.04
N PHE A 45 -35.56 15.86 -6.64
CA PHE A 45 -35.69 14.57 -5.97
C PHE A 45 -34.25 14.05 -5.73
N ASP A 46 -33.66 14.53 -4.66
CA ASP A 46 -32.48 13.92 -4.01
C ASP A 46 -32.96 12.68 -3.25
N THR A 47 -33.79 11.87 -3.89
CA THR A 47 -34.19 10.56 -3.39
C THR A 47 -33.02 9.61 -3.63
N SER A 48 -32.12 9.57 -2.66
CA SER A 48 -31.18 8.46 -2.58
C SER A 48 -32.03 7.19 -2.41
N LEU A 49 -32.12 6.37 -3.46
CA LEU A 49 -32.86 5.10 -3.48
C LEU A 49 -32.42 4.13 -2.38
N VAL A 50 -31.27 4.37 -1.77
CA VAL A 50 -30.74 3.57 -0.68
C VAL A 50 -30.58 4.47 0.56
N PRO A 51 -31.19 4.11 1.72
CA PRO A 51 -31.04 4.87 2.96
C PRO A 51 -29.57 5.00 3.35
N ARG A 52 -29.11 6.24 3.57
CA ARG A 52 -27.69 6.52 3.94
C ARG A 52 -27.25 5.84 5.24
N ASN A 53 -28.19 5.41 6.09
CA ASN A 53 -27.95 4.81 7.40
C ASN A 53 -28.31 3.32 7.48
N SER A 54 -28.26 2.58 6.36
CA SER A 54 -28.48 1.13 6.39
C SER A 54 -27.36 0.43 7.16
N ILE A 55 -27.68 -0.52 8.02
CA ILE A 55 -26.71 -1.36 8.76
C ILE A 55 -25.75 -2.04 7.77
N SER A 56 -26.26 -2.49 6.63
CA SER A 56 -25.48 -3.09 5.53
C SER A 56 -24.47 -2.11 4.93
N GLY A 57 -24.80 -0.82 4.80
CA GLY A 57 -23.87 0.19 4.28
C GLY A 57 -22.70 0.44 5.24
N ARG A 58 -22.95 0.50 6.55
CA ARG A 58 -21.89 0.66 7.55
C ARG A 58 -20.96 -0.55 7.61
N ALA A 59 -21.51 -1.76 7.53
CA ALA A 59 -20.71 -2.98 7.47
C ALA A 59 -19.79 -2.99 6.25
N LEU A 60 -20.29 -2.59 5.07
CA LEU A 60 -19.48 -2.49 3.86
C LEU A 60 -18.35 -1.46 4.01
N VAL A 61 -18.64 -0.26 4.56
CA VAL A 61 -17.61 0.76 4.82
C VAL A 61 -16.50 0.20 5.72
N ALA A 62 -16.89 -0.54 6.78
CA ALA A 62 -15.91 -1.16 7.69
C ALA A 62 -15.05 -2.21 6.95
N VAL A 63 -15.64 -3.08 6.15
CA VAL A 63 -14.90 -4.08 5.36
C VAL A 63 -13.96 -3.39 4.37
N VAL A 64 -14.43 -2.41 3.61
CA VAL A 64 -13.60 -1.66 2.67
C VAL A 64 -12.47 -0.92 3.39
N ALA A 65 -12.74 -0.34 4.57
CA ALA A 65 -11.71 0.32 5.37
C ALA A 65 -10.61 -0.65 5.83
N ILE A 66 -10.99 -1.83 6.33
CA ILE A 66 -10.03 -2.87 6.73
C ILE A 66 -9.22 -3.35 5.53
N MET A 67 -9.87 -3.63 4.40
CA MET A 67 -9.19 -4.07 3.18
C MET A 67 -8.23 -3.00 2.65
N THR A 68 -8.64 -1.74 2.64
CA THR A 68 -7.76 -0.62 2.24
C THR A 68 -6.59 -0.46 3.19
N TYR A 69 -6.81 -0.58 4.49
CA TYR A 69 -5.75 -0.52 5.50
C TYR A 69 -4.71 -1.62 5.29
N LEU A 70 -5.15 -2.89 5.18
CA LEU A 70 -4.26 -4.03 4.93
C LEU A 70 -3.49 -3.89 3.62
N ALA A 71 -4.17 -3.46 2.55
CA ALA A 71 -3.52 -3.21 1.27
C ALA A 71 -2.48 -2.08 1.37
N SER A 72 -2.77 -1.00 2.10
CA SER A 72 -1.82 0.10 2.31
C SER A 72 -0.62 -0.32 3.15
N LEU A 73 -0.82 -1.14 4.18
CA LEU A 73 0.29 -1.73 4.95
C LEU A 73 1.17 -2.62 4.07
N THR A 74 0.55 -3.46 3.24
CA THR A 74 1.29 -4.34 2.32
C THR A 74 2.09 -3.52 1.31
N ALA A 75 1.47 -2.51 0.69
CA ALA A 75 2.16 -1.62 -0.25
C ALA A 75 3.33 -0.89 0.42
N GLY A 76 3.12 -0.36 1.63
CA GLY A 76 4.17 0.29 2.42
C GLY A 76 5.31 -0.67 2.78
N ALA A 77 5.00 -1.90 3.18
CA ALA A 77 6.01 -2.92 3.47
C ALA A 77 6.85 -3.26 2.24
N VAL A 78 6.21 -3.40 1.07
CA VAL A 78 6.91 -3.63 -0.22
C VAL A 78 7.85 -2.47 -0.55
N ILE A 79 7.39 -1.22 -0.36
CA ILE A 79 8.22 -0.04 -0.60
C ILE A 79 9.43 -0.03 0.33
N LEU A 80 9.24 -0.27 1.63
CA LEU A 80 10.32 -0.29 2.62
C LEU A 80 11.34 -1.39 2.32
N VAL A 81 10.90 -2.60 1.97
CA VAL A 81 11.81 -3.69 1.58
C VAL A 81 12.62 -3.33 0.34
N ASN A 82 11.95 -2.75 -0.67
CA ASN A 82 12.64 -2.36 -1.90
C ASN A 82 13.63 -1.21 -1.68
N GLN A 83 13.30 -0.24 -0.82
CA GLN A 83 14.21 0.84 -0.42
C GLN A 83 15.42 0.32 0.34
N ALA A 84 15.21 -0.51 1.37
CA ALA A 84 16.30 -1.12 2.14
C ALA A 84 17.23 -1.94 1.22
N ALA A 85 16.67 -2.75 0.32
CA ALA A 85 17.45 -3.53 -0.63
C ALA A 85 18.27 -2.63 -1.58
N SER A 86 17.71 -1.50 -2.03
CA SER A 86 18.39 -0.56 -2.93
C SER A 86 19.50 0.24 -2.23
N GLU A 87 19.28 0.65 -0.97
CA GLU A 87 20.29 1.33 -0.15
C GLU A 87 21.50 0.41 0.11
N TRP A 88 21.23 -0.81 0.58
CA TRP A 88 22.29 -1.80 0.81
C TRP A 88 23.05 -2.15 -0.46
N GLN A 89 22.34 -2.30 -1.57
CA GLN A 89 22.99 -2.54 -2.86
C GLN A 89 23.90 -1.36 -3.26
N ALA A 90 23.46 -0.12 -3.04
CA ALA A 90 24.24 1.07 -3.39
C ALA A 90 25.53 1.15 -2.57
N ASP A 91 25.49 0.79 -1.29
CA ASP A 91 26.66 0.82 -0.41
C ASP A 91 27.66 -0.30 -0.74
N VAL A 92 27.17 -1.54 -0.87
CA VAL A 92 28.04 -2.71 -1.13
C VAL A 92 28.58 -2.71 -2.57
N SER A 93 27.82 -2.26 -3.56
CA SER A 93 28.25 -2.25 -4.96
C SER A 93 29.29 -1.17 -5.28
N ARG A 94 29.49 -0.19 -4.39
CA ARG A 94 30.49 0.88 -4.57
C ARG A 94 31.88 0.51 -4.09
N GLU A 95 32.03 -0.59 -3.35
CA GLU A 95 33.29 -1.03 -2.81
C GLU A 95 33.61 -2.43 -3.33
N VAL A 96 34.82 -2.60 -3.83
CA VAL A 96 35.39 -3.88 -4.27
C VAL A 96 36.66 -4.10 -3.49
N THR A 97 36.87 -5.31 -3.01
CA THR A 97 38.03 -5.63 -2.20
C THR A 97 39.00 -6.51 -2.99
N ILE A 98 40.26 -6.08 -3.06
CA ILE A 98 41.35 -6.90 -3.56
C ILE A 98 42.06 -7.52 -2.38
N GLN A 99 42.19 -8.85 -2.36
CA GLN A 99 42.86 -9.60 -1.32
C GLN A 99 44.14 -10.17 -1.90
N ILE A 100 45.28 -9.98 -1.21
CA ILE A 100 46.59 -10.55 -1.58
C ILE A 100 47.00 -11.53 -0.50
N ILE A 101 47.07 -12.80 -0.90
CA ILE A 101 47.41 -13.88 0.00
C ILE A 101 48.95 -13.96 0.12
N PRO A 102 49.54 -13.95 1.33
CA PRO A 102 50.96 -14.13 1.53
C PRO A 102 51.43 -15.47 0.97
N ALA A 103 52.49 -15.46 0.19
CA ALA A 103 53.13 -16.69 -0.31
C ALA A 103 54.63 -16.65 -0.03
N ALA A 104 55.23 -17.79 0.33
CA ALA A 104 56.65 -17.89 0.60
C ALA A 104 57.49 -17.42 -0.56
N GLY A 105 58.46 -16.54 -0.31
CA GLY A 105 59.37 -15.99 -1.33
C GLY A 105 58.83 -14.81 -2.13
N ARG A 106 57.66 -14.23 -1.76
CA ARG A 106 57.10 -13.07 -2.45
C ARG A 106 57.11 -11.84 -1.53
N ASP A 107 57.54 -10.71 -2.08
CA ASP A 107 57.40 -9.43 -1.39
C ASP A 107 55.93 -8.96 -1.48
N ILE A 108 55.25 -9.00 -0.32
CA ILE A 108 53.83 -8.64 -0.19
C ILE A 108 53.64 -7.16 -0.42
N GLU A 109 54.52 -6.30 0.12
CA GLU A 109 54.39 -4.84 0.02
C GLU A 109 54.51 -4.40 -1.45
N ALA A 110 55.47 -4.97 -2.20
CA ALA A 110 55.59 -4.73 -3.65
C ALA A 110 54.36 -5.20 -4.43
N SER A 111 53.74 -6.31 -4.03
CA SER A 111 52.51 -6.83 -4.60
C SER A 111 51.29 -5.94 -4.29
N VAL A 112 51.19 -5.42 -3.07
CA VAL A 112 50.13 -4.47 -2.67
C VAL A 112 50.22 -3.17 -3.44
N GLU A 113 51.45 -2.58 -3.55
CA GLU A 113 51.62 -1.32 -4.29
C GLU A 113 51.31 -1.51 -5.79
N LYS A 114 51.72 -2.62 -6.37
CA LYS A 114 51.45 -2.94 -7.78
C LYS A 114 49.93 -3.12 -7.99
N ALA A 115 49.23 -3.86 -7.13
CA ALA A 115 47.79 -4.03 -7.24
C ALA A 115 47.07 -2.69 -7.07
N ALA A 116 47.48 -1.86 -6.10
CA ALA A 116 46.93 -0.54 -5.89
C ALA A 116 47.15 0.40 -7.08
N SER A 117 48.33 0.35 -7.72
CA SER A 117 48.63 1.16 -8.91
C SER A 117 47.76 0.75 -10.09
N VAL A 118 47.59 -0.57 -10.32
CA VAL A 118 46.70 -1.10 -11.37
C VAL A 118 45.26 -0.66 -11.14
N ALA A 119 44.79 -0.75 -9.91
CA ALA A 119 43.44 -0.32 -9.55
C ALA A 119 43.24 1.19 -9.73
N ARG A 120 44.21 2.04 -9.32
CA ARG A 120 44.14 3.50 -9.51
C ARG A 120 44.12 3.92 -10.98
N ALA A 121 44.82 3.17 -11.84
CA ALA A 121 44.85 3.45 -13.28
C ALA A 121 43.56 3.03 -14.02
N PHE A 122 42.68 2.25 -13.36
CA PHE A 122 41.49 1.72 -14.00
C PHE A 122 40.39 2.77 -14.05
N SER A 123 39.71 2.92 -15.19
CA SER A 123 38.67 3.91 -15.39
C SER A 123 37.43 3.61 -14.51
N GLY A 124 36.89 4.65 -13.87
CA GLY A 124 35.70 4.51 -13.04
C GLY A 124 35.98 4.22 -11.56
N ILE A 125 37.26 4.23 -11.13
CA ILE A 125 37.66 4.12 -9.73
C ILE A 125 37.89 5.51 -9.14
N SER A 126 37.31 5.79 -7.96
CA SER A 126 37.44 7.08 -7.29
C SER A 126 38.53 7.12 -6.22
N ASP A 127 38.70 6.00 -5.51
CA ASP A 127 39.67 5.91 -4.42
C ASP A 127 40.20 4.47 -4.28
N VAL A 128 41.46 4.34 -3.89
CA VAL A 128 42.11 3.04 -3.63
C VAL A 128 42.90 3.15 -2.35
N ARG A 129 42.44 2.44 -1.33
CA ARG A 129 43.08 2.40 -0.01
C ARG A 129 43.61 1.01 0.30
N ALA A 130 44.94 0.90 0.39
CA ALA A 130 45.58 -0.30 0.90
C ALA A 130 45.65 -0.22 2.44
N TYR A 131 45.15 -1.24 3.13
CA TYR A 131 45.26 -1.34 4.58
C TYR A 131 46.64 -1.86 4.96
N SER A 132 47.23 -1.21 5.97
CA SER A 132 48.47 -1.69 6.58
C SER A 132 48.24 -3.01 7.36
N LYS A 133 49.31 -3.71 7.68
CA LYS A 133 49.21 -4.95 8.48
C LYS A 133 48.52 -4.67 9.82
N ASP A 134 48.89 -3.56 10.48
CA ASP A 134 48.34 -3.16 11.77
C ASP A 134 46.87 -2.74 11.67
N GLU A 135 46.47 -2.06 10.59
CA GLU A 135 45.07 -1.72 10.35
C GLU A 135 44.23 -2.98 10.12
N SER A 136 44.75 -3.93 9.29
CA SER A 136 44.07 -5.22 9.07
C SER A 136 43.93 -6.02 10.34
N ALA A 137 44.96 -5.99 11.19
CA ALA A 137 44.96 -6.63 12.51
C ALA A 137 43.88 -6.04 13.43
N ARG A 138 43.77 -4.71 13.52
CA ARG A 138 42.75 -4.03 14.33
C ARG A 138 41.32 -4.34 13.83
N LEU A 139 41.10 -4.54 12.55
CA LEU A 139 39.81 -4.94 12.02
C LEU A 139 39.40 -6.36 12.44
N LEU A 140 40.37 -7.23 12.68
CA LEU A 140 40.15 -8.61 13.10
C LEU A 140 40.11 -8.79 14.63
N GLU A 141 40.65 -7.83 15.40
CA GLU A 141 40.71 -7.87 16.86
C GLU A 141 39.33 -8.13 17.55
N PRO A 142 38.23 -7.49 17.13
CA PRO A 142 36.92 -7.74 17.75
C PRO A 142 36.41 -9.18 17.57
N TRP A 143 36.89 -9.89 16.55
CA TRP A 143 36.46 -11.25 16.22
C TRP A 143 37.40 -12.33 16.77
N LEU A 144 38.68 -12.02 16.86
CA LEU A 144 39.72 -12.95 17.32
C LEU A 144 40.12 -12.79 18.78
N GLY A 145 39.65 -11.72 19.43
CA GLY A 145 40.00 -11.38 20.81
C GLY A 145 41.31 -10.60 20.92
N ALA A 146 41.40 -9.75 21.94
CA ALA A 146 42.61 -8.97 22.24
C ALA A 146 43.75 -9.89 22.74
N GLY A 147 44.91 -9.84 22.06
CA GLY A 147 46.10 -10.54 22.51
C GLY A 147 46.66 -11.63 21.59
N LEU A 148 46.03 -11.92 20.45
CA LEU A 148 46.61 -12.77 19.41
C LEU A 148 47.76 -12.07 18.71
N LYS A 149 48.92 -12.69 18.69
CA LYS A 149 50.06 -12.24 17.86
C LYS A 149 49.79 -12.57 16.41
N LEU A 150 49.15 -11.60 15.71
CA LEU A 150 48.81 -11.73 14.29
C LEU A 150 50.05 -11.80 13.37
N ASP A 151 51.24 -11.59 13.93
CA ASP A 151 52.50 -11.68 13.20
C ASP A 151 52.82 -13.10 12.70
N GLU A 152 52.32 -14.13 13.38
CA GLU A 152 52.50 -15.53 13.01
C GLU A 152 51.42 -16.10 12.11
N LEU A 153 50.34 -15.34 11.88
CA LEU A 153 49.23 -15.77 11.00
C LEU A 153 49.39 -15.20 9.58
N PRO A 154 49.14 -15.97 8.53
CA PRO A 154 49.17 -15.50 7.16
C PRO A 154 47.93 -14.65 6.86
N VAL A 155 47.85 -13.45 7.45
CA VAL A 155 46.74 -12.55 7.27
C VAL A 155 46.83 -11.97 5.84
N PRO A 156 45.79 -12.11 5.00
CA PRO A 156 45.78 -11.50 3.66
C PRO A 156 45.77 -9.97 3.78
N ARG A 157 46.48 -9.32 2.86
CA ARG A 157 46.44 -7.85 2.75
C ARG A 157 45.23 -7.43 1.95
N LEU A 158 44.52 -6.41 2.45
CA LEU A 158 43.27 -5.91 1.90
C LEU A 158 43.50 -4.55 1.23
N ILE A 159 43.00 -4.41 0.03
CA ILE A 159 42.94 -3.13 -0.70
C ILE A 159 41.47 -2.88 -1.00
N VAL A 160 40.94 -1.82 -0.45
CA VAL A 160 39.56 -1.38 -0.72
C VAL A 160 39.59 -0.40 -1.89
N VAL A 161 38.81 -0.71 -2.92
CA VAL A 161 38.69 0.07 -4.14
C VAL A 161 37.28 0.64 -4.20
N LYS A 162 37.16 1.97 -4.21
CA LYS A 162 35.87 2.67 -4.31
C LYS A 162 35.57 3.03 -5.75
N ILE A 163 34.39 2.67 -6.19
CA ILE A 163 33.88 2.99 -7.53
C ILE A 163 33.30 4.40 -7.51
N ALA A 164 33.61 5.20 -8.53
CA ALA A 164 33.08 6.54 -8.67
C ALA A 164 31.55 6.53 -8.85
N SER A 165 30.86 7.51 -8.26
CA SER A 165 29.41 7.62 -8.36
C SER A 165 28.97 7.73 -9.84
N GLY A 166 28.11 6.83 -10.27
CA GLY A 166 27.61 6.77 -11.66
C GLY A 166 28.55 6.07 -12.66
N ALA A 167 29.73 5.59 -12.24
CA ALA A 167 30.60 4.78 -13.09
C ALA A 167 30.20 3.31 -13.03
N THR A 168 30.34 2.61 -14.15
CA THR A 168 30.16 1.15 -14.28
C THR A 168 31.43 0.52 -14.80
N PRO A 169 32.49 0.40 -13.95
CA PRO A 169 33.76 -0.21 -14.40
C PRO A 169 33.57 -1.68 -14.74
N ASP A 170 34.33 -2.15 -15.72
CA ASP A 170 34.37 -3.57 -16.07
C ASP A 170 35.20 -4.34 -15.06
N ILE A 171 34.53 -4.77 -13.95
CA ILE A 171 35.17 -5.52 -12.86
C ILE A 171 35.77 -6.87 -13.34
N PRO A 172 35.13 -7.66 -14.22
CA PRO A 172 35.75 -8.82 -14.85
C PRO A 172 37.10 -8.50 -15.53
N GLN A 173 37.18 -7.40 -16.27
CA GLN A 173 38.43 -6.98 -16.91
C GLN A 173 39.50 -6.62 -15.86
N LEU A 174 39.16 -5.88 -14.84
CA LEU A 174 40.07 -5.55 -13.73
C LEU A 174 40.58 -6.82 -13.03
N ARG A 175 39.70 -7.80 -12.82
CA ARG A 175 40.06 -9.10 -12.22
C ARG A 175 41.10 -9.83 -13.09
N ASN A 176 40.90 -9.88 -14.39
CA ASN A 176 41.82 -10.53 -15.30
C ASN A 176 43.20 -9.83 -15.31
N ILE A 177 43.22 -8.50 -15.37
CA ILE A 177 44.48 -7.71 -15.34
C ILE A 177 45.21 -7.93 -14.00
N LEU A 178 44.50 -7.95 -12.89
CA LEU A 178 45.10 -8.22 -11.58
C LEU A 178 45.67 -9.64 -11.49
N ALA A 179 44.96 -10.65 -12.00
CA ALA A 179 45.41 -12.03 -12.00
C ALA A 179 46.68 -12.23 -12.83
N GLU A 180 46.81 -11.51 -13.96
CA GLU A 180 48.00 -11.56 -14.81
C GLU A 180 49.19 -10.80 -14.22
N GLN A 181 48.95 -9.61 -13.66
CA GLN A 181 50.03 -8.73 -13.20
C GLN A 181 50.49 -8.94 -11.78
N VAL A 182 49.57 -9.42 -10.92
CA VAL A 182 49.82 -9.65 -9.47
C VAL A 182 49.37 -11.06 -9.10
N PRO A 183 50.24 -12.08 -9.30
CA PRO A 183 49.89 -13.45 -8.92
C PRO A 183 49.58 -13.58 -7.45
N GLY A 184 48.43 -14.19 -7.10
CA GLY A 184 47.92 -14.30 -5.74
C GLY A 184 47.00 -13.16 -5.29
N ALA A 185 46.74 -12.17 -6.13
CA ALA A 185 45.66 -11.22 -5.92
C ALA A 185 44.31 -11.83 -6.34
N THR A 186 43.36 -11.76 -5.48
CA THR A 186 41.98 -12.13 -5.75
C THR A 186 41.08 -10.90 -5.58
N LEU A 187 40.20 -10.65 -6.55
CA LEU A 187 39.25 -9.55 -6.50
C LEU A 187 37.88 -10.11 -6.10
N ASP A 188 37.37 -9.68 -4.96
CA ASP A 188 36.06 -10.00 -4.45
C ASP A 188 35.09 -8.83 -4.69
N ASP A 189 34.09 -9.06 -5.51
CA ASP A 189 33.11 -8.06 -5.90
C ASP A 189 31.73 -8.24 -5.25
N HIS A 190 31.62 -9.16 -4.30
CA HIS A 190 30.40 -9.47 -3.53
C HIS A 190 29.15 -9.73 -4.39
N ARG A 191 29.28 -9.89 -5.73
CA ARG A 191 28.14 -10.03 -6.68
C ARG A 191 27.22 -11.18 -6.30
N GLY A 192 27.76 -12.31 -5.91
CA GLY A 192 26.95 -13.47 -5.53
C GLY A 192 26.05 -13.20 -4.30
N TRP A 193 26.48 -12.34 -3.41
CA TRP A 193 25.68 -11.92 -2.25
C TRP A 193 24.62 -10.89 -2.66
N ILE A 194 24.97 -9.91 -3.49
CA ILE A 194 24.06 -8.90 -4.06
C ILE A 194 22.93 -9.57 -4.85
N ASP A 195 23.24 -10.58 -5.66
CA ASP A 195 22.23 -11.29 -6.45
C ASP A 195 21.25 -12.08 -5.57
N ARG A 196 21.74 -12.67 -4.48
CA ARG A 196 20.84 -13.31 -3.48
C ARG A 196 19.93 -12.28 -2.79
N MET A 197 20.46 -11.14 -2.42
CA MET A 197 19.68 -10.04 -1.80
C MET A 197 18.59 -9.53 -2.76
N ARG A 198 18.93 -9.34 -4.04
CA ARG A 198 17.96 -8.98 -5.08
C ARG A 198 16.87 -10.04 -5.25
N ALA A 199 17.24 -11.31 -5.26
CA ALA A 199 16.28 -12.40 -5.36
C ALA A 199 15.32 -12.43 -4.16
N MET A 200 15.84 -12.19 -2.93
CA MET A 200 15.03 -12.10 -1.71
C MET A 200 14.08 -10.89 -1.75
N ALA A 201 14.58 -9.71 -2.12
CA ALA A 201 13.74 -8.52 -2.27
C ALA A 201 12.69 -8.72 -3.36
N GLY A 202 13.05 -9.31 -4.50
CA GLY A 202 12.13 -9.65 -5.59
C GLY A 202 11.03 -10.62 -5.16
N SER A 203 11.35 -11.62 -4.36
CA SER A 203 10.36 -12.56 -3.82
C SER A 203 9.39 -11.87 -2.85
N ALA A 204 9.86 -10.94 -2.01
CA ALA A 204 9.02 -10.16 -1.12
C ALA A 204 8.07 -9.24 -1.90
N VAL A 205 8.56 -8.60 -2.97
CA VAL A 205 7.72 -7.80 -3.88
C VAL A 205 6.66 -8.66 -4.55
N ALA A 206 7.03 -9.84 -5.06
CA ALA A 206 6.08 -10.78 -5.68
C ALA A 206 5.00 -11.24 -4.70
N ALA A 207 5.38 -11.57 -3.46
CA ALA A 207 4.43 -11.91 -2.39
C ALA A 207 3.50 -10.73 -2.07
N GLY A 208 4.02 -9.51 -2.00
CA GLY A 208 3.22 -8.30 -1.79
C GLY A 208 2.20 -8.07 -2.90
N ILE A 209 2.59 -8.25 -4.17
CA ILE A 209 1.66 -8.17 -5.33
C ILE A 209 0.57 -9.24 -5.24
N ALA A 210 0.93 -10.48 -4.85
CA ALA A 210 -0.04 -11.56 -4.67
C ALA A 210 -1.06 -11.21 -3.57
N ILE A 211 -0.62 -10.67 -2.43
CA ILE A 211 -1.50 -10.23 -1.34
C ILE A 211 -2.41 -9.09 -1.81
N LEU A 212 -1.87 -8.09 -2.51
CA LEU A 212 -2.68 -6.99 -3.06
C LEU A 212 -3.75 -7.49 -4.02
N THR A 213 -3.41 -8.46 -4.88
CA THR A 213 -4.37 -9.10 -5.79
C THR A 213 -5.49 -9.81 -5.03
N LEU A 214 -5.15 -10.54 -3.96
CA LEU A 214 -6.14 -11.18 -3.08
C LEU A 214 -7.05 -10.16 -2.39
N VAL A 215 -6.50 -9.05 -1.92
CA VAL A 215 -7.29 -7.97 -1.29
C VAL A 215 -8.25 -7.35 -2.29
N VAL A 216 -7.82 -7.10 -3.53
CA VAL A 216 -8.71 -6.60 -4.58
C VAL A 216 -9.80 -7.61 -4.89
N ALA A 217 -9.48 -8.89 -5.02
CA ALA A 217 -10.47 -9.95 -5.24
C ALA A 217 -11.49 -10.03 -4.09
N ALA A 218 -11.02 -9.98 -2.84
CA ALA A 218 -11.89 -9.97 -1.66
C ALA A 218 -12.79 -8.72 -1.62
N THR A 219 -12.26 -7.58 -2.02
CA THR A 219 -13.05 -6.32 -2.12
C THR A 219 -14.13 -6.45 -3.18
N VAL A 220 -13.80 -6.94 -4.38
CA VAL A 220 -14.77 -7.18 -5.47
C VAL A 220 -15.88 -8.13 -5.01
N LEU A 221 -15.52 -9.22 -4.34
CA LEU A 221 -16.48 -10.19 -3.83
C LEU A 221 -17.40 -9.57 -2.77
N SER A 222 -16.85 -8.85 -1.81
CA SER A 222 -17.60 -8.16 -0.74
C SER A 222 -18.57 -7.13 -1.30
N VAL A 223 -18.13 -6.32 -2.28
CA VAL A 223 -18.97 -5.32 -2.95
C VAL A 223 -20.08 -6.00 -3.75
N THR A 224 -19.78 -7.11 -4.42
CA THR A 224 -20.78 -7.88 -5.19
C THR A 224 -21.89 -8.39 -4.27
N PHE A 225 -21.53 -8.99 -3.14
CA PHE A 225 -22.52 -9.46 -2.16
C PHE A 225 -23.32 -8.31 -1.55
N ALA A 226 -22.66 -7.22 -1.17
CA ALA A 226 -23.34 -6.05 -0.63
C ALA A 226 -24.32 -5.41 -1.64
N THR A 227 -23.92 -5.33 -2.92
CA THR A 227 -24.77 -4.78 -3.98
C THR A 227 -25.99 -5.68 -4.22
N ARG A 228 -25.80 -7.01 -4.31
CA ARG A 228 -26.92 -7.96 -4.43
C ARG A 228 -27.85 -7.91 -3.23
N GLY A 229 -27.33 -7.83 -2.02
CA GLY A 229 -28.11 -7.68 -0.81
C GLY A 229 -28.93 -6.38 -0.79
N ALA A 230 -28.31 -5.27 -1.19
CA ALA A 230 -29.02 -3.98 -1.28
C ALA A 230 -30.14 -4.02 -2.33
N MET A 231 -29.94 -4.65 -3.48
CA MET A 231 -30.98 -4.85 -4.50
C MET A 231 -32.11 -5.74 -3.99
N ALA A 232 -31.81 -6.85 -3.32
CA ALA A 232 -32.80 -7.74 -2.75
C ALA A 232 -33.67 -7.03 -1.69
N THR A 233 -33.07 -6.24 -0.82
CA THR A 233 -33.79 -5.49 0.21
C THR A 233 -34.70 -4.41 -0.38
N ASN A 234 -34.33 -3.80 -1.52
CA ASN A 234 -35.09 -2.73 -2.15
C ASN A 234 -35.84 -3.20 -3.41
N ARG A 235 -36.10 -4.50 -3.54
CA ARG A 235 -36.71 -5.11 -4.73
C ARG A 235 -38.03 -4.45 -5.12
N THR A 236 -38.93 -4.23 -4.17
CA THR A 236 -40.24 -3.60 -4.40
C THR A 236 -40.10 -2.19 -4.98
N VAL A 237 -39.14 -1.40 -4.50
CA VAL A 237 -38.88 -0.05 -5.01
C VAL A 237 -38.35 -0.11 -6.44
N ILE A 238 -37.48 -1.07 -6.74
CA ILE A 238 -36.91 -1.28 -8.09
C ILE A 238 -38.01 -1.71 -9.06
N GLU A 239 -38.90 -2.63 -8.68
CA GLU A 239 -40.03 -3.07 -9.49
C GLU A 239 -40.97 -1.92 -9.81
N VAL A 240 -41.35 -1.12 -8.81
CA VAL A 240 -42.21 0.07 -9.04
C VAL A 240 -41.53 1.07 -10.00
N LEU A 241 -40.23 1.29 -9.84
CA LEU A 241 -39.46 2.18 -10.70
C LEU A 241 -39.43 1.68 -12.15
N HIS A 242 -39.31 0.37 -12.33
CA HIS A 242 -39.35 -0.28 -13.63
C HIS A 242 -40.74 -0.14 -14.32
N PHE A 243 -41.85 -0.34 -13.56
CA PHE A 243 -43.20 -0.12 -14.02
C PHE A 243 -43.49 1.33 -14.44
N VAL A 244 -42.87 2.32 -13.82
CA VAL A 244 -42.95 3.75 -14.21
C VAL A 244 -42.09 4.07 -15.44
N GLY A 245 -41.25 3.10 -15.92
CA GLY A 245 -40.44 3.24 -17.12
C GLY A 245 -39.01 3.74 -16.90
N ALA A 246 -38.46 3.59 -15.70
CA ALA A 246 -37.06 3.93 -15.44
C ALA A 246 -36.13 2.99 -16.21
N LYS A 247 -35.19 3.57 -16.98
CA LYS A 247 -34.17 2.80 -17.72
C LYS A 247 -33.20 2.11 -16.76
N ASN A 248 -32.79 0.87 -17.05
CA ASN A 248 -31.82 0.08 -16.27
C ASN A 248 -30.53 0.87 -15.98
N GLY A 249 -30.06 1.69 -16.93
CA GLY A 249 -28.89 2.54 -16.76
C GLY A 249 -29.05 3.63 -15.68
N PHE A 250 -30.26 4.14 -15.45
CA PHE A 250 -30.52 5.12 -14.39
C PHE A 250 -30.41 4.46 -13.00
N ILE A 251 -30.98 3.28 -12.84
CA ILE A 251 -30.89 2.51 -11.60
C ILE A 251 -29.43 2.17 -11.31
N ALA A 252 -28.70 1.64 -12.30
CA ALA A 252 -27.30 1.28 -12.17
C ALA A 252 -26.39 2.47 -11.79
N SER A 253 -26.64 3.66 -12.37
CA SER A 253 -25.85 4.86 -12.07
C SER A 253 -26.07 5.37 -10.65
N ASN A 254 -27.27 5.23 -10.12
CA ASN A 254 -27.59 5.62 -8.74
C ASN A 254 -26.91 4.71 -7.72
N PHE A 255 -26.93 3.40 -7.94
CA PHE A 255 -26.18 2.43 -7.15
C PHE A 255 -24.68 2.67 -7.26
N GLN A 256 -24.16 2.89 -8.48
CA GLN A 256 -22.75 3.20 -8.72
C GLN A 256 -22.27 4.40 -7.89
N ARG A 257 -23.03 5.50 -7.90
CA ARG A 257 -22.69 6.72 -7.14
C ARG A 257 -22.71 6.46 -5.63
N HIS A 258 -23.70 5.71 -5.15
CA HIS A 258 -23.80 5.35 -3.73
C HIS A 258 -22.60 4.50 -3.28
N PHE A 259 -22.28 3.44 -4.02
CA PHE A 259 -21.15 2.57 -3.70
C PHE A 259 -19.79 3.25 -3.91
N LEU A 260 -19.67 4.21 -4.84
CA LEU A 260 -18.49 5.07 -4.94
C LEU A 260 -18.26 5.86 -3.65
N LEU A 261 -19.30 6.48 -3.10
CA LEU A 261 -19.19 7.23 -1.84
C LEU A 261 -18.84 6.33 -0.67
N LEU A 262 -19.44 5.14 -0.57
CA LEU A 262 -19.09 4.16 0.48
C LEU A 262 -17.65 3.67 0.32
N GLY A 263 -17.20 3.40 -0.91
CA GLY A 263 -15.83 3.03 -1.23
C GLY A 263 -14.83 4.13 -0.88
N LEU A 264 -15.17 5.40 -1.18
CA LEU A 264 -14.35 6.55 -0.84
C LEU A 264 -14.27 6.77 0.68
N GLN A 265 -15.40 6.63 1.40
CA GLN A 265 -15.41 6.71 2.86
C GLN A 265 -14.57 5.60 3.50
N GLY A 266 -14.78 4.34 3.10
CA GLY A 266 -13.98 3.22 3.58
C GLY A 266 -12.50 3.37 3.24
N GLY A 267 -12.21 3.77 2.00
CA GLY A 267 -10.86 4.04 1.54
C GLY A 267 -10.18 5.17 2.33
N ALA A 268 -10.88 6.27 2.59
CA ALA A 268 -10.34 7.38 3.37
C ALA A 268 -10.05 7.00 4.82
N ILE A 269 -10.94 6.21 5.45
CA ILE A 269 -10.72 5.70 6.82
C ILE A 269 -9.54 4.73 6.83
N GLY A 270 -9.50 3.73 5.94
CA GLY A 270 -8.43 2.74 5.89
C GLY A 270 -7.08 3.33 5.49
N GLY A 271 -7.06 4.17 4.43
CA GLY A 271 -5.86 4.88 3.98
C GLY A 271 -5.36 5.89 5.02
N GLY A 272 -6.27 6.63 5.66
CA GLY A 272 -5.95 7.55 6.75
C GLY A 272 -5.33 6.82 7.95
N ALA A 273 -5.91 5.68 8.35
CA ALA A 273 -5.35 4.85 9.42
C ALA A 273 -3.93 4.35 9.06
N ALA A 274 -3.70 3.95 7.80
CA ALA A 274 -2.37 3.53 7.34
C ALA A 274 -1.37 4.68 7.38
N ILE A 275 -1.74 5.88 6.93
CA ILE A 275 -0.89 7.07 7.01
C ILE A 275 -0.51 7.36 8.47
N VAL A 276 -1.47 7.30 9.40
CA VAL A 276 -1.22 7.49 10.83
C VAL A 276 -0.26 6.42 11.36
N THR A 277 -0.45 5.15 10.97
CA THR A 277 0.44 4.05 11.38
C THR A 277 1.86 4.28 10.90
N PHE A 278 2.08 4.66 9.63
CA PHE A 278 3.42 4.96 9.11
C PHE A 278 4.03 6.22 9.72
N ALA A 279 3.23 7.27 9.93
CA ALA A 279 3.70 8.48 10.61
C ALA A 279 4.12 8.18 12.05
N PHE A 280 3.35 7.38 12.76
CA PHE A 280 3.68 6.93 14.12
C PHE A 280 4.95 6.08 14.13
N ALA A 281 5.09 5.11 13.22
CA ALA A 281 6.28 4.29 13.08
C ALA A 281 7.54 5.15 12.80
N SER A 282 7.42 6.16 11.93
CA SER A 282 8.51 7.08 11.62
C SER A 282 8.88 7.95 12.83
N LEU A 283 7.91 8.39 13.62
CA LEU A 283 8.13 9.17 14.85
C LEU A 283 8.85 8.34 15.91
N VAL A 284 8.40 7.09 16.12
CA VAL A 284 9.03 6.14 17.04
C VAL A 284 10.47 5.85 16.61
N SER A 285 10.69 5.58 15.32
CA SER A 285 12.05 5.36 14.77
C SER A 285 12.98 6.54 15.04
N ARG A 286 12.50 7.78 14.87
CA ARG A 286 13.29 9.00 15.16
C ARG A 286 13.61 9.12 16.66
N TRP A 287 12.66 8.78 17.52
CA TRP A 287 12.88 8.86 18.96
C TRP A 287 13.91 7.85 19.44
N PHE A 288 13.91 6.65 18.86
CA PHE A 288 14.91 5.61 19.17
C PHE A 288 16.25 5.79 18.44
N ALA A 289 16.35 6.62 17.40
CA ALA A 289 17.58 6.80 16.62
C ALA A 289 18.78 7.29 17.45
N GLY A 290 18.54 7.96 18.59
CA GLY A 290 19.59 8.39 19.53
C GLY A 290 20.08 7.31 20.49
N THR A 291 19.51 6.10 20.47
CA THR A 291 19.90 4.99 21.34
C THR A 291 20.79 3.98 20.60
N ALA A 292 21.64 3.26 21.33
CA ALA A 292 22.51 2.22 20.74
C ALA A 292 21.71 1.14 19.98
N GLY A 293 20.53 0.76 20.50
CA GLY A 293 19.61 -0.17 19.82
C GLY A 293 18.97 0.42 18.58
N GLY A 294 18.67 1.74 18.60
CA GLY A 294 18.12 2.45 17.44
C GLY A 294 19.11 2.56 16.28
N ALA A 295 20.38 2.82 16.57
CA ALA A 295 21.44 2.84 15.56
C ALA A 295 21.59 1.46 14.89
N GLN A 296 21.48 0.37 15.66
CA GLN A 296 21.58 -0.99 15.14
C GLN A 296 20.36 -1.39 14.29
N THR A 297 19.14 -1.00 14.72
CA THR A 297 17.93 -1.25 13.91
C THR A 297 17.92 -0.43 12.63
N GLN A 298 18.42 0.80 12.67
CA GLN A 298 18.54 1.64 11.48
C GLN A 298 19.60 1.11 10.49
N ALA A 299 20.70 0.54 11.00
CA ALA A 299 21.71 -0.11 10.16
C ALA A 299 21.18 -1.40 9.49
N LEU A 300 20.27 -2.14 10.16
CA LEU A 300 19.73 -3.40 9.64
C LEU A 300 18.52 -3.23 8.71
N PHE A 301 17.64 -2.27 9.02
CA PHE A 301 16.34 -2.13 8.35
C PHE A 301 16.19 -0.81 7.58
N GLY A 302 17.23 0.05 7.57
CA GLY A 302 17.17 1.37 6.97
C GLY A 302 16.27 2.35 7.76
N SER A 303 15.96 3.49 7.16
CA SER A 303 15.03 4.48 7.74
C SER A 303 13.58 4.03 7.53
N PHE A 304 12.81 3.83 8.60
CA PHE A 304 11.37 3.55 8.53
C PHE A 304 10.54 4.76 8.08
N SER A 305 11.07 5.62 7.22
CA SER A 305 10.33 6.74 6.68
C SER A 305 9.84 6.41 5.28
N ILE A 306 8.54 6.27 5.13
CA ILE A 306 7.92 6.25 3.82
C ILE A 306 7.99 7.67 3.27
N GLY A 307 8.85 7.90 2.27
CA GLY A 307 8.99 9.20 1.62
C GLY A 307 7.67 9.70 1.02
N TRP A 308 7.65 10.91 0.49
CA TRP A 308 6.47 11.51 -0.15
C TRP A 308 5.81 10.59 -1.19
N SER A 309 6.61 9.82 -1.93
CA SER A 309 6.13 8.82 -2.89
C SER A 309 5.24 7.74 -2.25
N GLY A 310 5.56 7.28 -1.05
CA GLY A 310 4.75 6.29 -0.35
C GLY A 310 3.37 6.82 0.05
N TYR A 311 3.28 8.06 0.54
CA TYR A 311 1.98 8.70 0.81
C TYR A 311 1.16 8.89 -0.47
N ALA A 312 1.79 9.26 -1.58
CA ALA A 312 1.14 9.35 -2.89
C ALA A 312 0.57 8.00 -3.35
N ILE A 313 1.29 6.89 -3.12
CA ILE A 313 0.82 5.53 -3.43
C ILE A 313 -0.39 5.15 -2.58
N VAL A 314 -0.42 5.49 -1.29
CA VAL A 314 -1.59 5.25 -0.43
C VAL A 314 -2.80 6.04 -0.94
N LEU A 315 -2.63 7.31 -1.33
CA LEU A 315 -3.71 8.12 -1.90
C LEU A 315 -4.22 7.53 -3.24
N LEU A 316 -3.30 7.15 -4.12
CA LEU A 316 -3.65 6.50 -5.39
C LEU A 316 -4.44 5.21 -5.16
N GLN A 317 -4.06 4.42 -4.15
CA GLN A 317 -4.73 3.18 -3.78
C GLN A 317 -6.15 3.42 -3.26
N VAL A 318 -6.39 4.47 -2.47
CA VAL A 318 -7.74 4.87 -2.02
C VAL A 318 -8.63 5.16 -3.23
N VAL A 319 -8.12 5.91 -4.21
CA VAL A 319 -8.84 6.22 -5.44
C VAL A 319 -9.13 4.95 -6.25
N LEU A 320 -8.15 4.07 -6.36
CA LEU A 320 -8.28 2.79 -7.08
C LEU A 320 -9.34 1.89 -6.44
N ILE A 321 -9.36 1.74 -5.12
CA ILE A 321 -10.36 0.94 -4.40
C ILE A 321 -11.75 1.55 -4.57
N ALA A 322 -11.89 2.87 -4.49
CA ALA A 322 -13.17 3.54 -4.74
C ALA A 322 -13.64 3.31 -6.19
N ALA A 323 -12.76 3.35 -7.17
CA ALA A 323 -13.05 3.06 -8.57
C ALA A 323 -13.47 1.59 -8.77
N VAL A 324 -12.74 0.64 -8.18
CA VAL A 324 -13.08 -0.80 -8.21
C VAL A 324 -14.45 -1.04 -7.58
N THR A 325 -14.73 -0.44 -6.42
CA THR A 325 -16.02 -0.55 -5.73
C THR A 325 -17.16 -0.03 -6.61
N SER A 326 -16.99 1.14 -7.22
CA SER A 326 -17.94 1.76 -8.12
C SER A 326 -18.20 0.91 -9.37
N TYR A 327 -17.14 0.45 -10.02
CA TYR A 327 -17.22 -0.36 -11.24
C TYR A 327 -17.88 -1.72 -10.96
N THR A 328 -17.48 -2.41 -9.91
CA THR A 328 -18.04 -3.71 -9.50
C THR A 328 -19.52 -3.59 -9.20
N SER A 329 -19.95 -2.54 -8.50
CA SER A 329 -21.37 -2.29 -8.23
C SER A 329 -22.16 -2.11 -9.52
N ARG A 330 -21.67 -1.30 -10.47
CA ARG A 330 -22.33 -1.09 -11.76
C ARG A 330 -22.50 -2.38 -12.55
N VAL A 331 -21.45 -3.20 -12.66
CA VAL A 331 -21.49 -4.48 -13.36
C VAL A 331 -22.45 -5.44 -12.70
N THR A 332 -22.44 -5.50 -11.35
CA THR A 332 -23.34 -6.38 -10.59
C THR A 332 -24.79 -5.99 -10.77
N VAL A 333 -25.13 -4.70 -10.71
CA VAL A 333 -26.50 -4.20 -10.93
C VAL A 333 -26.97 -4.53 -12.34
N ASN A 334 -26.18 -4.24 -13.37
CA ASN A 334 -26.56 -4.53 -14.75
C ASN A 334 -26.83 -6.03 -14.95
N ARG A 335 -25.94 -6.90 -14.49
CA ARG A 335 -26.15 -8.37 -14.60
C ARG A 335 -27.35 -8.87 -13.82
N THR A 336 -27.69 -8.22 -12.71
CA THR A 336 -28.85 -8.65 -11.92
C THR A 336 -30.16 -8.20 -12.56
N LEU A 337 -30.18 -7.01 -13.18
CA LEU A 337 -31.36 -6.52 -13.92
C LEU A 337 -31.62 -7.35 -15.17
N GLU A 338 -30.59 -7.72 -15.93
CA GLU A 338 -30.70 -8.60 -17.11
C GLU A 338 -31.25 -10.03 -16.79
N MET A 339 -31.22 -10.45 -15.54
CA MET A 339 -31.80 -11.74 -15.11
C MET A 339 -33.28 -11.62 -14.69
N ILE A 340 -33.81 -10.40 -14.58
CA ILE A 340 -35.20 -10.11 -14.16
C ILE A 340 -36.08 -9.79 -15.38
N ASP A 341 -35.46 -9.28 -16.47
CA ASP A 341 -36.11 -9.09 -17.78
C ASP A 341 -36.20 -10.45 -18.50
#